data_1b8028966cfc0298632c81317c505045
#
_entry.id   1b8028966cfc0298632c81317c505045
#
_cell.length_a   1.000
_cell.length_b   1.000
_cell.length_c   1.000
_cell.angle_alpha   90.00
_cell.angle_beta   90.00
_cell.angle_gamma   90.00
#
_symmetry.space_group_name_H-M   'P 1'
#
loop_
_entity.id
_entity.type
_entity.pdbx_description
1 polymer ?
#
loop_
_entity_poly.entity_id
_entity_poly.type
_entity_poly.pdbx_seq_one_letter_code
_entity_poly.pdbx_strand_id
1 'polypeptide(L)'
;MEYKILGSTGVKISSFCLGTDNFADPTPEKESINILDAAIDAGINLFDTGDVYADGEGERIIGRALKNNGKRHDILIATKVDHGEPQPGLPHGFAQSHLTKKSNYISPNLYGHTRLSIIKACEKSLKRLKTDYIDLYQLHRPSSIVPIEETLDVLNDLIKQGKIRYIGCSTHPAWKVAESIRISEKCHFSKISTEQSPYNLLDRRIENELIPMCEHYGLGLITWAPLAMGVLAGRYKKNEQNPKNSRAILRGGFYADRVNERGIDAGLKFNKIAINLGLTSAQLAVLWVKQQKGVTAPLIGPRTIKQLKEFIKIIDMSIDESVCDLCDQIVPPGSAVADFHNTAPWMKMRI
;
A
#
# COMPACT_ATOMS: atom_id res chain seq x y z
N MET A 1 -1.00 -17.58 13.66
CA MET A 1 -1.38 -16.43 12.80
C MET A 1 -2.72 -15.88 13.22
N GLU A 2 -2.75 -14.63 13.63
CA GLU A 2 -3.99 -13.90 13.90
C GLU A 2 -4.63 -13.41 12.58
N TYR A 3 -5.96 -13.48 12.48
CA TYR A 3 -6.72 -12.93 11.36
C TYR A 3 -7.68 -11.86 11.87
N LYS A 4 -7.71 -10.72 11.17
CA LYS A 4 -8.59 -9.58 11.46
C LYS A 4 -9.65 -9.44 10.37
N ILE A 5 -10.83 -8.96 10.73
CA ILE A 5 -11.87 -8.65 9.75
C ILE A 5 -11.46 -7.39 8.97
N LEU A 6 -11.60 -7.43 7.65
CA LEU A 6 -11.31 -6.32 6.76
C LEU A 6 -12.47 -5.31 6.77
N GLY A 7 -12.39 -4.32 7.65
CA GLY A 7 -13.46 -3.34 7.85
C GLY A 7 -14.80 -4.00 8.19
N SER A 8 -15.87 -3.55 7.56
CA SER A 8 -17.24 -4.10 7.71
C SER A 8 -17.59 -5.25 6.76
N THR A 9 -16.58 -5.91 6.11
CA THR A 9 -16.85 -6.92 5.04
C THR A 9 -16.92 -8.27 5.71
N GLY A 10 -16.87 -8.84 6.53
CA GLY A 10 -16.79 -10.25 6.98
C GLY A 10 -15.59 -11.04 6.45
N VAL A 11 -14.74 -10.45 5.59
CA VAL A 11 -13.52 -11.09 5.06
C VAL A 11 -12.42 -11.04 6.12
N LYS A 12 -11.76 -12.18 6.34
CA LYS A 12 -10.64 -12.28 7.27
C LYS A 12 -9.31 -12.19 6.54
N ILE A 13 -8.45 -11.27 6.97
CA ILE A 13 -7.08 -11.11 6.47
C ILE A 13 -6.07 -11.36 7.58
N SER A 14 -4.90 -11.84 7.22
CA SER A 14 -3.77 -12.01 8.13
C SER A 14 -3.32 -10.67 8.71
N SER A 15 -2.76 -10.71 9.92
CA SER A 15 -2.29 -9.51 10.64
C SER A 15 -1.14 -8.77 9.96
N PHE A 16 -0.47 -9.40 8.99
CA PHE A 16 0.44 -8.78 8.02
C PHE A 16 -0.06 -9.10 6.61
N CYS A 17 0.07 -8.14 5.68
CA CYS A 17 -0.21 -8.33 4.26
C CYS A 17 1.08 -8.27 3.46
N LEU A 18 1.19 -9.04 2.38
CA LEU A 18 2.36 -9.03 1.51
C LEU A 18 2.24 -7.93 0.45
N GLY A 19 3.10 -6.90 0.55
CA GLY A 19 3.24 -5.88 -0.49
C GLY A 19 4.26 -6.30 -1.55
N THR A 20 3.92 -6.17 -2.82
CA THR A 20 4.71 -6.67 -3.95
C THR A 20 5.32 -5.60 -4.86
N ASP A 21 5.37 -4.35 -4.42
CA ASP A 21 6.01 -3.23 -5.16
C ASP A 21 7.50 -3.46 -5.50
N ASN A 22 8.13 -4.42 -4.83
CA ASN A 22 9.52 -4.82 -5.10
C ASN A 22 9.65 -5.96 -6.14
N PHE A 23 8.57 -6.62 -6.53
CA PHE A 23 8.61 -7.75 -7.46
C PHE A 23 8.98 -7.28 -8.85
N ALA A 24 9.83 -8.05 -9.54
CA ALA A 24 10.50 -7.73 -10.80
C ALA A 24 11.52 -6.55 -10.71
N ASP A 25 11.35 -5.61 -9.78
CA ASP A 25 12.25 -4.48 -9.60
C ASP A 25 12.25 -3.99 -8.13
N PRO A 26 13.33 -4.22 -7.37
CA PRO A 26 14.60 -4.86 -7.74
C PRO A 26 14.65 -6.38 -7.46
N THR A 27 13.55 -7.01 -7.03
CA THR A 27 13.53 -8.44 -6.65
C THR A 27 13.27 -9.31 -7.89
N PRO A 28 14.22 -10.18 -8.30
CA PRO A 28 14.03 -11.04 -9.46
C PRO A 28 12.83 -11.99 -9.31
N GLU A 29 12.22 -12.41 -10.42
CA GLU A 29 11.01 -13.25 -10.43
C GLU A 29 11.15 -14.51 -9.56
N LYS A 30 12.26 -15.25 -9.67
CA LYS A 30 12.49 -16.47 -8.88
C LYS A 30 12.42 -16.19 -7.37
N GLU A 31 13.05 -15.11 -6.92
CA GLU A 31 13.02 -14.72 -5.51
C GLU A 31 11.63 -14.21 -5.10
N SER A 32 10.95 -13.51 -6.00
CA SER A 32 9.56 -13.04 -5.76
C SER A 32 8.61 -14.21 -5.55
N ILE A 33 8.73 -15.29 -6.35
CA ILE A 33 7.95 -16.52 -6.20
C ILE A 33 8.29 -17.22 -4.89
N ASN A 34 9.57 -17.35 -4.52
CA ASN A 34 9.97 -17.93 -3.24
C ASN A 34 9.38 -17.15 -2.04
N ILE A 35 9.36 -15.81 -2.11
CA ILE A 35 8.77 -14.95 -1.08
C ILE A 35 7.26 -15.22 -1.01
N LEU A 36 6.58 -15.29 -2.16
CA LEU A 36 5.15 -15.50 -2.25
C LEU A 36 4.75 -16.86 -1.64
N ASP A 37 5.42 -17.94 -2.05
CA ASP A 37 5.14 -19.30 -1.55
C ASP A 37 5.38 -19.38 -0.03
N ALA A 38 6.49 -18.84 0.46
CA ALA A 38 6.76 -18.81 1.89
C ALA A 38 5.80 -17.93 2.70
N ALA A 39 5.24 -16.87 2.10
CA ALA A 39 4.19 -16.06 2.74
C ALA A 39 2.88 -16.84 2.86
N ILE A 40 2.50 -17.61 1.83
CA ILE A 40 1.34 -18.52 1.85
C ILE A 40 1.53 -19.58 2.94
N ASP A 41 2.67 -20.23 2.99
CA ASP A 41 2.98 -21.26 3.98
C ASP A 41 2.94 -20.73 5.42
N ALA A 42 3.27 -19.45 5.61
CA ALA A 42 3.16 -18.77 6.88
C ALA A 42 1.73 -18.31 7.22
N GLY A 43 0.76 -18.49 6.32
CA GLY A 43 -0.65 -18.10 6.50
C GLY A 43 -0.97 -16.65 6.12
N ILE A 44 -0.06 -15.92 5.46
CA ILE A 44 -0.38 -14.59 4.91
C ILE A 44 -1.29 -14.79 3.71
N ASN A 45 -2.50 -14.22 3.79
CA ASN A 45 -3.56 -14.49 2.81
C ASN A 45 -3.99 -13.26 2.00
N LEU A 46 -3.42 -12.06 2.22
CA LEU A 46 -3.67 -10.90 1.38
C LEU A 46 -2.37 -10.44 0.72
N PHE A 47 -2.39 -10.41 -0.62
CA PHE A 47 -1.28 -9.94 -1.44
C PHE A 47 -1.68 -8.64 -2.14
N ASP A 48 -0.94 -7.59 -1.87
CA ASP A 48 -1.16 -6.27 -2.42
C ASP A 48 -0.19 -5.99 -3.57
N THR A 49 -0.74 -5.65 -4.72
CA THR A 49 -0.01 -5.30 -5.95
C THR A 49 -0.62 -4.05 -6.59
N GLY A 50 -0.25 -3.74 -7.82
CA GLY A 50 -0.78 -2.64 -8.61
C GLY A 50 -0.40 -2.77 -10.08
N ASP A 51 -1.23 -2.26 -10.96
CA ASP A 51 -1.02 -2.31 -12.40
C ASP A 51 0.24 -1.57 -12.88
N VAL A 52 0.73 -0.60 -12.09
CA VAL A 52 1.95 0.19 -12.34
C VAL A 52 3.23 -0.48 -11.81
N TYR A 53 3.13 -1.50 -10.95
CA TYR A 53 4.33 -2.08 -10.33
C TYR A 53 5.15 -2.86 -11.36
N ALA A 54 6.35 -2.35 -11.64
CA ALA A 54 7.23 -2.85 -12.70
C ALA A 54 6.48 -3.08 -14.04
N ASP A 55 5.67 -2.10 -14.47
CA ASP A 55 4.87 -2.16 -15.71
C ASP A 55 3.92 -3.38 -15.77
N GLY A 56 3.31 -3.72 -14.63
CA GLY A 56 2.41 -4.85 -14.48
C GLY A 56 3.11 -6.21 -14.37
N GLU A 57 4.45 -6.25 -14.31
CA GLU A 57 5.17 -7.51 -14.15
C GLU A 57 4.96 -8.08 -12.73
N GLY A 58 4.76 -7.24 -11.72
CA GLY A 58 4.34 -7.68 -10.39
C GLY A 58 3.08 -8.55 -10.43
N GLU A 59 2.03 -8.09 -11.14
CA GLU A 59 0.80 -8.87 -11.33
C GLU A 59 1.03 -10.16 -12.15
N ARG A 60 1.91 -10.13 -13.18
CA ARG A 60 2.23 -11.35 -13.96
C ARG A 60 2.93 -12.40 -13.13
N ILE A 61 3.87 -12.01 -12.25
CA ILE A 61 4.56 -12.92 -11.33
C ILE A 61 3.56 -13.59 -10.40
N ILE A 62 2.67 -12.80 -9.75
CA ILE A 62 1.62 -13.33 -8.87
C ILE A 62 0.72 -14.30 -9.64
N GLY A 63 0.27 -13.91 -10.84
CA GLY A 63 -0.61 -14.74 -11.66
C GLY A 63 0.05 -16.07 -12.10
N ARG A 64 1.34 -16.05 -12.41
CA ARG A 64 2.11 -17.29 -12.72
C ARG A 64 2.24 -18.17 -11.49
N ALA A 65 2.62 -17.61 -10.36
CA ALA A 65 2.83 -18.34 -9.11
C ALA A 65 1.54 -19.01 -8.62
N LEU A 66 0.44 -18.23 -8.47
CA LEU A 66 -0.83 -18.76 -7.98
C LEU A 66 -1.49 -19.76 -8.93
N LYS A 67 -1.27 -19.63 -10.25
CA LYS A 67 -1.70 -20.64 -11.21
C LYS A 67 -0.89 -21.94 -11.06
N ASN A 68 0.42 -21.83 -10.85
CA ASN A 68 1.30 -22.99 -10.78
C ASN A 68 1.11 -23.79 -9.47
N ASN A 69 0.91 -23.11 -8.35
CA ASN A 69 0.71 -23.75 -7.03
C ASN A 69 -0.75 -24.06 -6.71
N GLY A 70 -1.72 -23.63 -7.54
CA GLY A 70 -3.15 -23.89 -7.35
C GLY A 70 -3.80 -23.10 -6.20
N LYS A 71 -3.12 -22.10 -5.63
CA LYS A 71 -3.54 -21.39 -4.41
C LYS A 71 -4.39 -20.13 -4.65
N ARG A 72 -4.86 -19.88 -5.89
CA ARG A 72 -5.64 -18.66 -6.20
C ARG A 72 -6.84 -18.46 -5.28
N HIS A 73 -7.55 -19.52 -4.93
CA HIS A 73 -8.77 -19.44 -4.12
C HIS A 73 -8.50 -19.30 -2.61
N ASP A 74 -7.28 -19.57 -2.16
CA ASP A 74 -6.87 -19.43 -0.77
C ASP A 74 -6.35 -18.02 -0.45
N ILE A 75 -6.08 -17.22 -1.50
CA ILE A 75 -5.41 -15.91 -1.41
C ILE A 75 -6.32 -14.81 -1.90
N LEU A 76 -6.37 -13.72 -1.14
CA LEU A 76 -7.01 -12.47 -1.53
C LEU A 76 -6.00 -11.61 -2.30
N ILE A 77 -6.32 -11.25 -3.53
CA ILE A 77 -5.52 -10.33 -4.34
C ILE A 77 -6.11 -8.94 -4.24
N ALA A 78 -5.33 -8.01 -3.72
CA ALA A 78 -5.59 -6.59 -3.81
C ALA A 78 -4.72 -6.00 -4.93
N THR A 79 -5.33 -5.47 -5.98
CA THR A 79 -4.61 -4.71 -6.99
C THR A 79 -5.20 -3.32 -7.15
N LYS A 80 -4.50 -2.45 -7.89
CA LYS A 80 -4.84 -1.03 -7.97
C LYS A 80 -4.91 -0.59 -9.41
N VAL A 81 -5.84 0.31 -9.70
CA VAL A 81 -5.87 1.08 -10.95
C VAL A 81 -5.16 2.41 -10.71
N ASP A 82 -4.07 2.62 -11.45
CA ASP A 82 -3.32 3.88 -11.42
C ASP A 82 -3.30 4.50 -12.83
N HIS A 83 -4.38 5.15 -13.17
CA HIS A 83 -4.45 6.00 -14.34
C HIS A 83 -4.45 7.48 -13.90
N GLY A 84 -3.46 7.80 -13.04
CA GLY A 84 -3.24 9.17 -12.57
C GLY A 84 -3.20 10.15 -13.73
N GLU A 85 -3.77 11.32 -13.50
CA GLU A 85 -3.73 12.43 -14.45
C GLU A 85 -2.28 12.81 -14.74
N PRO A 86 -1.92 13.12 -15.99
CA PRO A 86 -0.62 13.69 -16.30
C PRO A 86 -0.44 14.98 -15.50
N GLN A 87 0.55 15.03 -14.64
CA GLN A 87 0.82 16.24 -13.86
C GLN A 87 2.03 16.97 -14.46
N PRO A 88 1.92 18.29 -14.70
CA PRO A 88 3.04 19.08 -15.19
C PRO A 88 4.23 19.01 -14.23
N GLY A 89 5.42 18.74 -14.75
CA GLY A 89 6.69 18.77 -13.98
C GLY A 89 7.02 17.47 -13.24
N LEU A 90 6.21 16.41 -13.36
CA LEU A 90 6.65 15.08 -12.94
C LEU A 90 7.39 14.39 -14.09
N PRO A 91 8.55 13.76 -13.84
CA PRO A 91 9.06 12.79 -14.79
C PRO A 91 7.98 11.75 -15.05
N HIS A 92 7.83 11.33 -16.30
CA HIS A 92 6.83 10.39 -16.80
C HIS A 92 6.87 9.00 -16.13
N GLY A 93 7.04 8.92 -14.81
CA GLY A 93 7.57 7.77 -14.11
C GLY A 93 6.58 6.84 -13.47
N PHE A 94 5.39 7.25 -13.06
CA PHE A 94 4.48 6.34 -12.37
C PHE A 94 3.20 6.03 -13.13
N ALA A 95 2.59 7.01 -13.80
CA ALA A 95 1.36 6.79 -14.56
C ALA A 95 1.60 6.51 -16.04
N GLN A 96 2.81 6.68 -16.55
CA GLN A 96 3.10 6.68 -17.99
C GLN A 96 4.07 5.58 -18.46
N SER A 97 4.70 4.84 -17.57
CA SER A 97 5.70 3.83 -17.97
C SER A 97 5.12 2.74 -18.89
N HIS A 98 3.84 2.39 -18.72
CA HIS A 98 3.18 1.41 -19.59
C HIS A 98 2.68 1.95 -20.91
N LEU A 99 2.59 3.28 -21.02
CA LEU A 99 1.97 3.91 -22.19
C LEU A 99 3.01 4.38 -23.22
N THR A 100 4.25 4.62 -22.80
CA THR A 100 5.25 5.37 -23.59
C THR A 100 6.22 4.53 -24.40
N LYS A 101 6.35 3.22 -24.17
CA LYS A 101 7.41 2.42 -24.84
C LYS A 101 7.12 1.99 -26.27
N LYS A 102 5.90 2.18 -26.82
CA LYS A 102 5.56 1.67 -28.16
C LYS A 102 4.73 2.59 -29.08
N SER A 103 4.29 3.77 -28.64
CA SER A 103 3.49 4.67 -29.48
C SER A 103 3.67 6.11 -29.04
N ASN A 104 3.89 7.00 -30.02
CA ASN A 104 3.88 8.46 -29.83
C ASN A 104 2.46 9.00 -29.59
N TYR A 105 1.43 8.18 -29.70
CA TYR A 105 0.04 8.54 -29.46
C TYR A 105 -0.45 7.89 -28.15
N ILE A 106 -0.80 8.73 -27.21
CA ILE A 106 -1.47 8.33 -25.98
C ILE A 106 -2.90 8.82 -26.05
N SER A 107 -3.85 7.90 -26.00
CA SER A 107 -5.28 8.27 -26.01
C SER A 107 -5.61 9.13 -24.78
N PRO A 108 -6.23 10.30 -24.96
CA PRO A 108 -6.62 11.17 -23.85
C PRO A 108 -7.64 10.50 -22.92
N ASN A 109 -8.32 9.46 -23.37
CA ASN A 109 -9.31 8.69 -22.59
C ASN A 109 -8.70 7.55 -21.76
N LEU A 110 -7.36 7.45 -21.70
CA LEU A 110 -6.68 6.44 -20.86
C LEU A 110 -6.24 6.98 -19.50
N TYR A 111 -6.57 8.21 -19.17
CA TYR A 111 -6.22 8.87 -17.92
C TYR A 111 -7.42 9.02 -16.99
N GLY A 112 -7.13 9.14 -15.71
CA GLY A 112 -8.12 9.33 -14.67
C GLY A 112 -8.95 8.08 -14.40
N HIS A 113 -9.91 8.23 -13.52
CA HIS A 113 -10.82 7.16 -13.12
C HIS A 113 -12.13 7.17 -13.92
N THR A 114 -12.04 7.44 -15.24
CA THR A 114 -13.19 7.38 -16.13
C THR A 114 -13.69 5.94 -16.28
N ARG A 115 -14.95 5.80 -16.64
CA ARG A 115 -15.55 4.48 -16.95
C ARG A 115 -14.72 3.68 -17.95
N LEU A 116 -14.25 4.32 -19.02
CA LEU A 116 -13.45 3.65 -20.06
C LEU A 116 -12.10 3.17 -19.52
N SER A 117 -11.40 3.98 -18.74
CA SER A 117 -10.08 3.65 -18.24
C SER A 117 -10.13 2.55 -17.19
N ILE A 118 -11.09 2.59 -16.25
CA ILE A 118 -11.26 1.59 -15.20
C ILE A 118 -11.59 0.21 -15.77
N ILE A 119 -12.56 0.11 -16.70
CA ILE A 119 -12.90 -1.17 -17.34
C ILE A 119 -11.67 -1.78 -18.01
N LYS A 120 -10.98 -0.98 -18.84
CA LYS A 120 -9.80 -1.44 -19.57
C LYS A 120 -8.65 -1.85 -18.64
N ALA A 121 -8.44 -1.12 -17.55
CA ALA A 121 -7.43 -1.45 -16.57
C ALA A 121 -7.75 -2.75 -15.83
N CYS A 122 -9.00 -2.92 -15.36
CA CYS A 122 -9.46 -4.13 -14.71
C CYS A 122 -9.25 -5.38 -15.59
N GLU A 123 -9.67 -5.32 -16.85
CA GLU A 123 -9.49 -6.42 -17.80
C GLU A 123 -8.01 -6.76 -18.05
N LYS A 124 -7.15 -5.75 -18.15
CA LYS A 124 -5.71 -5.97 -18.27
C LYS A 124 -5.12 -6.61 -17.00
N SER A 125 -5.53 -6.18 -15.81
CA SER A 125 -5.09 -6.76 -14.54
C SER A 125 -5.54 -8.20 -14.39
N LEU A 126 -6.80 -8.54 -14.70
CA LEU A 126 -7.31 -9.90 -14.73
C LEU A 126 -6.48 -10.82 -15.65
N LYS A 127 -6.13 -10.31 -16.84
CA LYS A 127 -5.29 -11.05 -17.81
C LYS A 127 -3.87 -11.28 -17.27
N ARG A 128 -3.24 -10.26 -16.63
CA ARG A 128 -1.90 -10.40 -16.05
C ARG A 128 -1.90 -11.34 -14.85
N LEU A 129 -2.89 -11.22 -13.98
CA LEU A 129 -3.10 -12.06 -12.79
C LEU A 129 -3.57 -13.48 -13.13
N LYS A 130 -3.95 -13.76 -14.38
CA LYS A 130 -4.46 -15.08 -14.84
C LYS A 130 -5.64 -15.59 -14.00
N THR A 131 -6.59 -14.72 -13.70
CA THR A 131 -7.76 -14.99 -12.86
C THR A 131 -8.99 -14.29 -13.44
N ASP A 132 -10.17 -14.78 -13.07
CA ASP A 132 -11.46 -14.22 -13.52
C ASP A 132 -11.97 -13.12 -12.59
N TYR A 133 -11.38 -12.98 -11.39
CA TYR A 133 -11.80 -12.00 -10.41
C TYR A 133 -10.64 -11.44 -9.61
N ILE A 134 -10.82 -10.21 -9.13
CA ILE A 134 -9.95 -9.50 -8.17
C ILE A 134 -10.74 -9.41 -6.86
N ASP A 135 -10.09 -9.74 -5.73
CA ASP A 135 -10.77 -9.72 -4.43
C ASP A 135 -10.96 -8.29 -3.93
N LEU A 136 -9.93 -7.45 -4.01
CA LEU A 136 -9.98 -6.03 -3.64
C LEU A 136 -9.40 -5.17 -4.77
N TYR A 137 -10.24 -4.37 -5.42
CA TYR A 137 -9.83 -3.47 -6.48
C TYR A 137 -9.81 -2.03 -5.97
N GLN A 138 -8.63 -1.40 -6.01
CA GLN A 138 -8.39 -0.14 -5.34
C GLN A 138 -8.14 1.00 -6.32
N LEU A 139 -8.72 2.17 -6.05
CA LEU A 139 -8.33 3.42 -6.67
C LEU A 139 -6.96 3.83 -6.08
N HIS A 140 -5.91 3.79 -6.89
CA HIS A 140 -4.53 3.98 -6.39
C HIS A 140 -4.27 5.41 -5.92
N ARG A 141 -4.92 6.39 -6.55
CA ARG A 141 -4.80 7.81 -6.23
C ARG A 141 -6.14 8.52 -6.40
N PRO A 142 -6.40 9.61 -5.68
CA PRO A 142 -7.59 10.40 -5.94
C PRO A 142 -7.53 11.06 -7.33
N SER A 143 -8.67 11.15 -8.01
CA SER A 143 -8.84 11.96 -9.21
C SER A 143 -9.44 13.31 -8.85
N SER A 144 -8.95 14.39 -9.48
CA SER A 144 -9.47 15.74 -9.33
C SER A 144 -10.37 16.19 -10.51
N ILE A 145 -10.36 15.43 -11.61
CA ILE A 145 -11.08 15.78 -12.83
C ILE A 145 -12.28 14.89 -13.13
N VAL A 146 -12.30 13.64 -12.61
CA VAL A 146 -13.40 12.72 -12.86
C VAL A 146 -14.38 12.79 -11.70
N PRO A 147 -15.68 13.02 -11.94
CA PRO A 147 -16.69 12.95 -10.90
C PRO A 147 -16.68 11.58 -10.23
N ILE A 148 -16.68 11.58 -8.91
CA ILE A 148 -16.60 10.33 -8.14
C ILE A 148 -17.79 9.41 -8.39
N GLU A 149 -18.94 9.97 -8.76
CA GLU A 149 -20.14 9.23 -9.14
C GLU A 149 -19.89 8.30 -10.34
N GLU A 150 -19.22 8.80 -11.38
CA GLU A 150 -18.86 7.99 -12.57
C GLU A 150 -17.93 6.85 -12.18
N THR A 151 -16.94 7.16 -11.33
CA THR A 151 -15.98 6.18 -10.82
C THR A 151 -16.67 5.08 -10.00
N LEU A 152 -17.56 5.45 -9.09
CA LEU A 152 -18.28 4.50 -8.25
C LEU A 152 -19.28 3.65 -9.06
N ASP A 153 -19.96 4.25 -10.05
CA ASP A 153 -20.88 3.54 -10.92
C ASP A 153 -20.19 2.42 -11.70
N VAL A 154 -19.04 2.70 -12.32
CA VAL A 154 -18.30 1.67 -13.05
C VAL A 154 -17.73 0.59 -12.14
N LEU A 155 -17.29 0.92 -10.94
CA LEU A 155 -16.81 -0.07 -9.97
C LEU A 155 -17.97 -0.97 -9.51
N ASN A 156 -19.15 -0.40 -9.31
CA ASN A 156 -20.37 -1.15 -8.99
C ASN A 156 -20.78 -2.10 -10.12
N ASP A 157 -20.64 -1.69 -11.39
CA ASP A 157 -20.87 -2.57 -12.53
C ASP A 157 -19.86 -3.73 -12.59
N LEU A 158 -18.58 -3.48 -12.28
CA LEU A 158 -17.56 -4.54 -12.21
C LEU A 158 -17.85 -5.56 -11.09
N ILE A 159 -18.43 -5.11 -9.96
CA ILE A 159 -18.91 -6.01 -8.90
C ILE A 159 -20.06 -6.87 -9.42
N LYS A 160 -21.09 -6.26 -10.05
CA LYS A 160 -22.24 -6.99 -10.61
C LYS A 160 -21.82 -8.01 -11.67
N GLN A 161 -20.77 -7.70 -12.46
CA GLN A 161 -20.19 -8.63 -13.42
C GLN A 161 -19.34 -9.74 -12.77
N GLY A 162 -19.09 -9.67 -11.48
CA GLY A 162 -18.24 -10.61 -10.75
C GLY A 162 -16.74 -10.48 -11.05
N LYS A 163 -16.31 -9.39 -11.71
CA LYS A 163 -14.89 -9.14 -12.02
C LYS A 163 -14.11 -8.66 -10.81
N ILE A 164 -14.76 -7.97 -9.89
CA ILE A 164 -14.18 -7.55 -8.61
C ILE A 164 -15.12 -7.91 -7.46
N ARG A 165 -14.59 -8.11 -6.24
CA ARG A 165 -15.40 -8.47 -5.06
C ARG A 165 -15.64 -7.28 -4.14
N TYR A 166 -14.59 -6.52 -3.84
CA TYR A 166 -14.63 -5.36 -2.97
C TYR A 166 -13.92 -4.17 -3.61
N ILE A 167 -14.34 -2.96 -3.23
CA ILE A 167 -13.76 -1.70 -3.65
C ILE A 167 -12.90 -1.15 -2.53
N GLY A 168 -11.70 -0.66 -2.85
CA GLY A 168 -10.86 0.10 -1.95
C GLY A 168 -10.36 1.39 -2.58
N CYS A 169 -9.70 2.20 -1.78
CA CYS A 169 -8.95 3.35 -2.25
C CYS A 169 -7.60 3.46 -1.54
N SER A 170 -6.71 4.27 -2.06
CA SER A 170 -5.38 4.49 -1.49
C SER A 170 -4.99 5.95 -1.53
N THR A 171 -4.46 6.44 -0.41
CA THR A 171 -3.93 7.80 -0.27
C THR A 171 -4.99 8.89 -0.57
N HIS A 172 -6.25 8.57 -0.31
CA HIS A 172 -7.33 9.55 -0.43
C HIS A 172 -7.43 10.39 0.85
N PRO A 173 -7.72 11.69 0.74
CA PRO A 173 -8.06 12.49 1.92
C PRO A 173 -9.36 11.98 2.55
N ALA A 174 -9.46 12.05 3.88
CA ALA A 174 -10.60 11.51 4.63
C ALA A 174 -11.96 12.05 4.15
N TRP A 175 -12.04 13.37 3.87
CA TRP A 175 -13.26 13.98 3.34
C TRP A 175 -13.72 13.39 2.00
N LYS A 176 -12.75 13.01 1.11
CA LYS A 176 -13.05 12.43 -0.20
C LYS A 176 -13.57 10.99 -0.07
N VAL A 177 -13.04 10.24 0.89
CA VAL A 177 -13.54 8.90 1.22
C VAL A 177 -14.97 8.99 1.79
N ALA A 178 -15.20 9.90 2.73
CA ALA A 178 -16.53 10.13 3.30
C ALA A 178 -17.55 10.59 2.24
N GLU A 179 -17.15 11.47 1.31
CA GLU A 179 -17.96 11.87 0.15
C GLU A 179 -18.34 10.66 -0.70
N SER A 180 -17.35 9.80 -1.02
CA SER A 180 -17.55 8.59 -1.82
C SER A 180 -18.55 7.63 -1.17
N ILE A 181 -18.48 7.46 0.14
CA ILE A 181 -19.43 6.62 0.90
C ILE A 181 -20.84 7.21 0.83
N ARG A 182 -21.00 8.50 1.05
CA ARG A 182 -22.31 9.18 0.98
C ARG A 182 -22.94 9.06 -0.40
N ILE A 183 -22.14 9.21 -1.45
CA ILE A 183 -22.61 9.05 -2.84
C ILE A 183 -23.04 7.60 -3.09
N SER A 184 -22.23 6.63 -2.63
CA SER A 184 -22.60 5.20 -2.74
C SER A 184 -23.94 4.91 -2.06
N GLU A 185 -24.19 5.47 -0.88
CA GLU A 185 -25.47 5.34 -0.17
C GLU A 185 -26.64 5.94 -0.96
N LYS A 186 -26.46 7.17 -1.46
CA LYS A 186 -27.49 7.87 -2.23
C LYS A 186 -27.85 7.17 -3.54
N CYS A 187 -26.85 6.59 -4.22
CA CYS A 187 -27.01 5.95 -5.51
C CYS A 187 -27.21 4.42 -5.41
N HIS A 188 -27.23 3.86 -4.20
CA HIS A 188 -27.32 2.41 -3.96
C HIS A 188 -26.17 1.63 -4.63
N PHE A 189 -24.97 2.23 -4.66
CA PHE A 189 -23.75 1.57 -5.13
C PHE A 189 -23.06 0.81 -4.01
N SER A 190 -22.20 -0.12 -4.38
CA SER A 190 -21.27 -0.77 -3.45
C SER A 190 -20.32 0.27 -2.84
N LYS A 191 -20.14 0.21 -1.52
CA LYS A 191 -19.29 1.16 -0.80
C LYS A 191 -17.82 0.80 -0.89
N ILE A 192 -16.95 1.80 -0.73
CA ILE A 192 -15.54 1.60 -0.45
C ILE A 192 -15.41 0.84 0.87
N SER A 193 -14.66 -0.25 0.87
CA SER A 193 -14.48 -1.14 2.03
C SER A 193 -13.15 -0.91 2.75
N THR A 194 -12.15 -0.33 2.05
CA THR A 194 -10.80 -0.15 2.60
C THR A 194 -10.20 1.18 2.15
N GLU A 195 -9.36 1.73 3.02
CA GLU A 195 -8.38 2.76 2.66
C GLU A 195 -6.97 2.20 2.87
N GLN A 196 -6.04 2.54 1.96
CA GLN A 196 -4.65 2.15 2.05
C GLN A 196 -3.74 3.39 2.09
N SER A 197 -3.22 3.75 3.25
CA SER A 197 -2.45 4.97 3.48
C SER A 197 -1.02 4.71 3.96
N PRO A 198 -0.08 5.66 3.73
CA PRO A 198 1.23 5.60 4.37
C PRO A 198 1.08 5.76 5.87
N TYR A 199 1.72 4.88 6.64
CA TYR A 199 1.75 5.00 8.08
C TYR A 199 3.00 4.38 8.69
N ASN A 200 3.69 5.15 9.47
CA ASN A 200 4.88 4.77 10.23
C ASN A 200 5.14 5.80 11.33
N LEU A 201 6.05 5.50 12.25
CA LEU A 201 6.36 6.39 13.36
C LEU A 201 6.82 7.80 12.92
N LEU A 202 7.41 7.96 11.73
CA LEU A 202 7.92 9.27 11.27
C LEU A 202 6.84 10.17 10.68
N ASP A 203 5.66 9.60 10.32
CA ASP A 203 4.53 10.35 9.81
C ASP A 203 3.21 9.75 10.31
N ARG A 204 2.67 10.36 11.35
CA ARG A 204 1.49 9.92 12.10
C ARG A 204 0.24 10.72 11.80
N ARG A 205 0.27 11.61 10.81
CA ARG A 205 -0.82 12.55 10.53
C ARG A 205 -2.17 11.91 10.21
N ILE A 206 -2.20 10.65 9.75
CA ILE A 206 -3.48 9.93 9.54
C ILE A 206 -4.25 9.70 10.84
N GLU A 207 -3.60 9.79 12.00
CA GLU A 207 -4.26 9.65 13.30
C GLU A 207 -5.23 10.80 13.61
N ASN A 208 -5.03 11.97 12.99
CA ASN A 208 -5.85 13.17 13.26
C ASN A 208 -7.26 13.07 12.66
N GLU A 209 -7.41 12.47 11.46
CA GLU A 209 -8.67 12.48 10.73
C GLU A 209 -8.97 11.16 10.03
N LEU A 210 -7.99 10.58 9.30
CA LEU A 210 -8.22 9.41 8.46
C LEU A 210 -8.57 8.17 9.27
N ILE A 211 -7.84 7.87 10.35
CA ILE A 211 -8.13 6.74 11.24
C ILE A 211 -9.51 6.91 11.89
N PRO A 212 -9.85 8.04 12.54
CA PRO A 212 -11.20 8.24 13.06
C PRO A 212 -12.31 8.11 12.01
N MET A 213 -12.08 8.58 10.79
CA MET A 213 -13.03 8.42 9.68
C MET A 213 -13.19 6.94 9.30
N CYS A 214 -12.09 6.20 9.17
CA CYS A 214 -12.14 4.76 8.87
C CYS A 214 -12.91 3.99 9.95
N GLU A 215 -12.66 4.28 11.23
CA GLU A 215 -13.39 3.69 12.35
C GLU A 215 -14.89 4.02 12.30
N HIS A 216 -15.23 5.29 12.05
CA HIS A 216 -16.62 5.76 11.99
C HIS A 216 -17.43 5.07 10.90
N TYR A 217 -16.84 4.87 9.72
CA TYR A 217 -17.50 4.24 8.57
C TYR A 217 -17.27 2.73 8.47
N GLY A 218 -16.50 2.15 9.37
CA GLY A 218 -16.19 0.72 9.37
C GLY A 218 -15.30 0.28 8.20
N LEU A 219 -14.35 1.12 7.76
CA LEU A 219 -13.40 0.76 6.72
C LEU A 219 -12.21 -0.01 7.28
N GLY A 220 -11.73 -1.00 6.54
CA GLY A 220 -10.42 -1.60 6.82
C GLY A 220 -9.30 -0.65 6.43
N LEU A 221 -8.37 -0.39 7.36
CA LEU A 221 -7.18 0.41 7.09
C LEU A 221 -5.97 -0.49 6.90
N ILE A 222 -5.49 -0.57 5.66
CA ILE A 222 -4.23 -1.23 5.30
C ILE A 222 -3.16 -0.15 5.22
N THR A 223 -1.98 -0.38 5.80
CA THR A 223 -0.96 0.67 5.82
C THR A 223 0.29 0.27 5.05
N TRP A 224 0.83 1.21 4.26
CA TRP A 224 2.09 1.01 3.54
C TRP A 224 3.24 1.85 4.14
N ALA A 225 4.48 1.47 3.78
CA ALA A 225 5.72 2.06 4.27
C ALA A 225 5.94 2.01 5.80
N PRO A 226 5.66 0.87 6.49
CA PRO A 226 5.90 0.77 7.93
C PRO A 226 7.37 1.01 8.31
N LEU A 227 8.32 0.73 7.40
CA LEU A 227 9.76 0.93 7.60
C LEU A 227 10.25 2.34 7.20
N ALA A 228 9.36 3.26 6.82
CA ALA A 228 9.72 4.63 6.43
C ALA A 228 10.90 4.69 5.44
N MET A 229 10.78 4.03 4.27
CA MET A 229 11.85 3.91 3.25
C MET A 229 13.13 3.26 3.77
N GLY A 230 13.10 2.59 4.91
CA GLY A 230 14.22 1.93 5.56
C GLY A 230 14.90 2.76 6.67
N VAL A 231 14.39 3.95 6.97
CA VAL A 231 14.86 4.75 8.12
C VAL A 231 14.60 4.00 9.41
N LEU A 232 13.38 3.49 9.61
CA LEU A 232 13.02 2.66 10.76
C LEU A 232 13.55 1.21 10.69
N ALA A 233 14.33 0.88 9.68
CA ALA A 233 15.09 -0.38 9.62
C ALA A 233 16.56 -0.19 9.98
N GLY A 234 16.95 0.98 10.51
CA GLY A 234 18.32 1.28 10.96
C GLY A 234 19.34 1.38 9.82
N ARG A 235 18.90 1.67 8.58
CA ARG A 235 19.79 1.66 7.41
C ARG A 235 20.54 2.97 7.18
N TYR A 236 20.09 4.06 7.78
CA TYR A 236 20.63 5.40 7.56
C TYR A 236 21.36 5.87 8.82
N LYS A 237 22.43 6.62 8.61
CA LYS A 237 23.23 7.22 9.67
C LYS A 237 23.35 8.72 9.47
N LYS A 238 23.56 9.44 10.58
CA LYS A 238 23.73 10.90 10.54
C LYS A 238 25.04 11.25 9.84
N ASN A 239 25.00 12.27 8.99
CA ASN A 239 26.18 12.78 8.26
C ASN A 239 26.84 11.75 7.32
N GLU A 240 26.16 10.67 6.94
CA GLU A 240 26.64 9.70 5.96
C GLU A 240 25.78 9.75 4.68
N GLN A 241 26.37 9.34 3.56
CA GLN A 241 25.62 9.17 2.31
C GLN A 241 24.58 8.05 2.45
N ASN A 242 23.45 8.21 1.78
CA ASN A 242 22.42 7.20 1.74
C ASN A 242 22.96 5.87 1.17
N PRO A 243 22.62 4.72 1.77
CA PRO A 243 23.09 3.42 1.26
C PRO A 243 22.71 3.21 -0.21
N LYS A 244 23.67 2.81 -1.05
CA LYS A 244 23.49 2.65 -2.53
C LYS A 244 22.29 1.80 -2.91
N ASN A 245 21.95 0.77 -2.11
CA ASN A 245 20.82 -0.12 -2.32
C ASN A 245 19.56 0.32 -1.52
N SER A 246 19.51 1.55 -1.02
CA SER A 246 18.33 2.10 -0.36
C SER A 246 17.26 2.49 -1.38
N ARG A 247 15.99 2.54 -0.95
CA ARG A 247 14.89 2.98 -1.80
C ARG A 247 15.06 4.45 -2.24
N ALA A 248 15.63 5.30 -1.38
CA ALA A 248 15.94 6.68 -1.69
C ALA A 248 16.89 6.82 -2.90
N ILE A 249 17.90 5.96 -3.00
CA ILE A 249 18.85 5.97 -4.13
C ILE A 249 18.27 5.24 -5.34
N LEU A 250 17.70 4.06 -5.16
CA LEU A 250 17.21 3.22 -6.28
C LEU A 250 16.03 3.87 -7.04
N ARG A 251 15.15 4.59 -6.34
CA ARG A 251 13.97 5.23 -6.92
C ARG A 251 14.16 6.75 -7.13
N GLY A 252 14.98 7.42 -6.30
CA GLY A 252 15.20 8.86 -6.38
C GLY A 252 13.94 9.71 -6.13
N GLY A 253 14.01 11.00 -6.54
CA GLY A 253 12.87 11.92 -6.47
C GLY A 253 12.20 11.95 -5.09
N PHE A 254 10.89 11.97 -5.07
CA PHE A 254 10.11 12.04 -3.81
C PHE A 254 10.37 10.89 -2.82
N TYR A 255 10.96 9.77 -3.26
CA TYR A 255 11.42 8.73 -2.32
C TYR A 255 12.65 9.15 -1.54
N ALA A 256 13.53 9.93 -2.17
CA ALA A 256 14.67 10.52 -1.48
C ALA A 256 14.22 11.62 -0.52
N ASP A 257 13.27 12.46 -0.91
CA ASP A 257 12.74 13.56 -0.09
C ASP A 257 12.09 13.09 1.23
N ARG A 258 11.63 11.82 1.29
CA ARG A 258 11.11 11.20 2.51
C ARG A 258 12.19 10.86 3.53
N VAL A 259 13.46 10.88 3.13
CA VAL A 259 14.59 10.57 4.00
C VAL A 259 15.30 11.86 4.34
N ASN A 260 15.03 12.41 5.52
CA ASN A 260 15.59 13.66 5.99
C ASN A 260 16.29 13.48 7.36
N GLU A 261 17.07 14.47 7.79
CA GLU A 261 17.83 14.41 9.03
C GLU A 261 16.96 14.19 10.28
N ARG A 262 15.82 14.88 10.37
CA ARG A 262 14.88 14.72 11.51
C ARG A 262 14.35 13.29 11.60
N GLY A 263 14.00 12.70 10.46
CA GLY A 263 13.58 11.31 10.37
C GLY A 263 14.70 10.34 10.74
N ILE A 264 15.95 10.60 10.31
CA ILE A 264 17.11 9.79 10.69
C ILE A 264 17.37 9.88 12.19
N ASP A 265 17.32 11.06 12.81
CA ASP A 265 17.50 11.24 14.25
C ASP A 265 16.42 10.45 15.05
N ALA A 266 15.17 10.53 14.62
CA ALA A 266 14.08 9.75 15.21
C ALA A 266 14.31 8.24 15.03
N GLY A 267 14.73 7.80 13.84
CA GLY A 267 15.05 6.40 13.55
C GLY A 267 16.18 5.84 14.41
N LEU A 268 17.20 6.65 14.71
CA LEU A 268 18.30 6.26 15.60
C LEU A 268 17.84 6.09 17.05
N LYS A 269 16.95 6.96 17.55
CA LYS A 269 16.32 6.79 18.87
C LYS A 269 15.45 5.53 18.91
N PHE A 270 14.64 5.32 17.88
CA PHE A 270 13.79 4.14 17.73
C PHE A 270 14.61 2.84 17.71
N ASN A 271 15.76 2.83 17.02
CA ASN A 271 16.66 1.67 16.98
C ASN A 271 17.16 1.26 18.39
N LYS A 272 17.40 2.22 19.27
CA LYS A 272 17.79 1.92 20.66
C LYS A 272 16.70 1.18 21.43
N ILE A 273 15.43 1.57 21.21
CA ILE A 273 14.28 0.85 21.80
C ILE A 273 14.24 -0.58 21.29
N ALA A 274 14.38 -0.80 19.97
CA ALA A 274 14.38 -2.12 19.36
C ALA A 274 15.47 -3.03 19.96
N ILE A 275 16.70 -2.52 20.08
CA ILE A 275 17.84 -3.26 20.68
C ILE A 275 17.52 -3.69 22.09
N ASN A 276 16.96 -2.80 22.94
CA ASN A 276 16.61 -3.11 24.32
C ASN A 276 15.55 -4.21 24.43
N LEU A 277 14.71 -4.38 23.39
CA LEU A 277 13.69 -5.43 23.30
C LEU A 277 14.21 -6.72 22.66
N GLY A 278 15.48 -6.78 22.27
CA GLY A 278 16.03 -7.91 21.50
C GLY A 278 15.46 -8.06 20.08
N LEU A 279 14.89 -6.98 19.53
CA LEU A 279 14.31 -6.93 18.19
C LEU A 279 15.22 -6.16 17.23
N THR A 280 15.09 -6.46 15.93
CA THR A 280 15.59 -5.54 14.91
C THR A 280 14.67 -4.32 14.82
N SER A 281 15.22 -3.15 14.42
CA SER A 281 14.41 -1.96 14.16
C SER A 281 13.27 -2.23 13.18
N ALA A 282 13.51 -3.04 12.13
CA ALA A 282 12.50 -3.38 11.15
C ALA A 282 11.35 -4.20 11.76
N GLN A 283 11.66 -5.12 12.66
CA GLN A 283 10.65 -5.90 13.37
C GLN A 283 9.80 -5.01 14.29
N LEU A 284 10.44 -4.18 15.11
CA LEU A 284 9.73 -3.25 15.98
C LEU A 284 8.84 -2.29 15.16
N ALA A 285 9.32 -1.79 14.01
CA ALA A 285 8.54 -0.86 13.18
C ALA A 285 7.24 -1.49 12.64
N VAL A 286 7.29 -2.76 12.23
CA VAL A 286 6.08 -3.47 11.76
C VAL A 286 5.15 -3.80 12.92
N LEU A 287 5.69 -4.24 14.07
CA LEU A 287 4.91 -4.51 15.28
C LEU A 287 4.23 -3.23 15.80
N TRP A 288 4.96 -2.11 15.81
CA TRP A 288 4.40 -0.82 16.22
C TRP A 288 3.19 -0.44 15.37
N VAL A 289 3.30 -0.53 14.02
CA VAL A 289 2.16 -0.25 13.13
C VAL A 289 1.01 -1.24 13.34
N LYS A 290 1.30 -2.55 13.49
CA LYS A 290 0.28 -3.59 13.75
C LYS A 290 -0.53 -3.30 15.01
N GLN A 291 0.12 -2.71 16.01
CA GLN A 291 -0.46 -2.44 17.35
C GLN A 291 -1.31 -1.17 17.37
N GLN A 292 -1.16 -0.27 16.38
CA GLN A 292 -1.89 0.99 16.39
C GLN A 292 -3.40 0.79 16.22
N LYS A 293 -4.17 1.52 17.02
CA LYS A 293 -5.62 1.53 16.93
C LYS A 293 -6.09 1.93 15.53
N GLY A 294 -7.14 1.30 15.04
CA GLY A 294 -7.70 1.55 13.71
C GLY A 294 -6.95 0.87 12.55
N VAL A 295 -5.73 0.38 12.75
CA VAL A 295 -4.98 -0.35 11.72
C VAL A 295 -5.45 -1.80 11.62
N THR A 296 -5.90 -2.20 10.43
CA THR A 296 -6.27 -3.60 10.17
C THR A 296 -5.01 -4.44 9.95
N ALA A 297 -4.13 -4.05 9.03
CA ALA A 297 -2.87 -4.74 8.80
C ALA A 297 -1.83 -3.85 8.09
N PRO A 298 -0.53 -3.89 8.49
CA PRO A 298 0.55 -3.31 7.71
C PRO A 298 0.94 -4.18 6.52
N LEU A 299 1.35 -3.54 5.42
CA LEU A 299 2.01 -4.16 4.28
C LEU A 299 3.50 -4.36 4.58
N ILE A 300 3.95 -5.59 4.54
CA ILE A 300 5.37 -5.92 4.56
C ILE A 300 5.87 -6.10 3.12
N GLY A 301 6.97 -5.46 2.75
CA GLY A 301 7.55 -5.49 1.40
C GLY A 301 8.97 -6.07 1.40
N PRO A 302 9.17 -7.37 1.67
CA PRO A 302 10.49 -7.98 1.66
C PRO A 302 11.05 -8.04 0.24
N ARG A 303 12.37 -7.83 0.10
CA ARG A 303 13.11 -8.02 -1.16
C ARG A 303 13.79 -9.37 -1.25
N THR A 304 13.88 -10.07 -0.13
CA THR A 304 14.51 -11.41 -0.04
C THR A 304 13.71 -12.29 0.90
N ILE A 305 13.80 -13.59 0.68
CA ILE A 305 13.21 -14.61 1.56
C ILE A 305 13.73 -14.48 3.01
N LYS A 306 15.00 -14.06 3.18
CA LYS A 306 15.57 -13.80 4.50
C LYS A 306 14.81 -12.69 5.23
N GLN A 307 14.49 -11.59 4.56
CA GLN A 307 13.70 -10.49 5.14
C GLN A 307 12.28 -10.95 5.49
N LEU A 308 11.62 -11.73 4.62
CA LEU A 308 10.30 -12.27 4.93
C LEU A 308 10.34 -13.13 6.20
N LYS A 309 11.32 -14.04 6.31
CA LYS A 309 11.46 -14.91 7.49
C LYS A 309 11.64 -14.12 8.79
N GLU A 310 12.31 -12.96 8.75
CA GLU A 310 12.42 -12.09 9.93
C GLU A 310 11.07 -11.51 10.36
N PHE A 311 10.17 -11.21 9.43
CA PHE A 311 8.81 -10.77 9.76
C PHE A 311 7.90 -11.92 10.20
N ILE A 312 8.06 -13.12 9.62
CA ILE A 312 7.30 -14.30 10.04
C ILE A 312 7.57 -14.64 11.51
N LYS A 313 8.79 -14.47 12.00
CA LYS A 313 9.15 -14.73 13.42
C LYS A 313 8.34 -13.92 14.43
N ILE A 314 7.87 -12.75 14.03
CA ILE A 314 7.18 -11.80 14.91
C ILE A 314 5.67 -11.68 14.62
N ILE A 315 5.13 -12.49 13.71
CA ILE A 315 3.78 -12.28 13.18
C ILE A 315 2.70 -12.41 14.29
N ASP A 316 2.92 -13.28 15.26
CA ASP A 316 2.02 -13.48 16.40
C ASP A 316 2.45 -12.68 17.66
N MET A 317 3.52 -11.88 17.56
CA MET A 317 3.98 -11.04 18.66
C MET A 317 3.16 -9.75 18.78
N SER A 318 3.11 -9.23 19.99
CA SER A 318 2.65 -7.87 20.33
C SER A 318 3.75 -7.14 21.08
N ILE A 319 3.63 -5.82 21.18
CA ILE A 319 4.48 -4.97 22.01
C ILE A 319 3.65 -4.38 23.15
N ASP A 320 4.27 -4.14 24.29
CA ASP A 320 3.61 -3.54 25.45
C ASP A 320 3.27 -2.05 25.17
N GLU A 321 2.24 -1.54 25.83
CA GLU A 321 1.82 -0.14 25.73
C GLU A 321 2.95 0.82 26.11
N SER A 322 3.75 0.49 27.10
CA SER A 322 4.95 1.26 27.49
C SER A 322 5.96 1.45 26.35
N VAL A 323 6.05 0.51 25.41
CA VAL A 323 6.89 0.65 24.20
C VAL A 323 6.26 1.65 23.25
N CYS A 324 4.94 1.68 23.13
CA CYS A 324 4.24 2.71 22.36
C CYS A 324 4.47 4.10 22.97
N ASP A 325 4.40 4.25 24.29
CA ASP A 325 4.70 5.50 25.00
C ASP A 325 6.11 6.01 24.74
N LEU A 326 7.11 5.10 24.73
CA LEU A 326 8.47 5.47 24.36
C LEU A 326 8.58 5.95 22.90
N CYS A 327 7.82 5.36 21.98
CA CYS A 327 7.74 5.80 20.60
C CYS A 327 7.05 7.16 20.49
N ASP A 328 6.01 7.42 21.28
CA ASP A 328 5.28 8.68 21.33
C ASP A 328 6.16 9.85 21.80
N GLN A 329 7.13 9.59 22.68
CA GLN A 329 8.15 10.57 23.08
C GLN A 329 9.12 10.93 21.93
N ILE A 330 9.31 10.03 20.94
CA ILE A 330 10.16 10.32 19.77
C ILE A 330 9.39 11.14 18.75
N VAL A 331 8.17 10.72 18.42
CA VAL A 331 7.26 11.40 17.49
C VAL A 331 5.85 11.37 18.09
N PRO A 332 5.36 12.51 18.60
CA PRO A 332 4.04 12.57 19.22
C PRO A 332 2.90 12.14 18.29
N PRO A 333 1.80 11.56 18.83
CA PRO A 333 0.61 11.23 18.07
C PRO A 333 0.15 12.38 17.17
N GLY A 334 -0.30 12.07 15.97
CA GLY A 334 -0.81 13.05 14.99
C GLY A 334 0.24 13.94 14.35
N SER A 335 1.53 13.84 14.73
CA SER A 335 2.62 14.67 14.22
C SER A 335 3.47 13.98 13.15
N ALA A 336 4.44 14.71 12.57
CA ALA A 336 5.38 14.16 11.60
C ALA A 336 6.77 14.81 11.70
N VAL A 337 7.81 14.01 11.49
CA VAL A 337 9.21 14.43 11.34
C VAL A 337 9.75 14.14 9.94
N ALA A 338 9.05 13.32 9.17
CA ALA A 338 9.28 13.11 7.74
C ALA A 338 7.93 13.14 7.00
N ASP A 339 7.94 13.48 5.72
CA ASP A 339 6.70 13.70 4.97
C ASP A 339 6.41 12.53 4.03
N PHE A 340 5.40 11.72 4.35
CA PHE A 340 4.93 10.63 3.51
C PHE A 340 3.62 10.94 2.78
N HIS A 341 2.93 12.01 3.16
CA HIS A 341 1.63 12.38 2.61
C HIS A 341 1.69 13.50 1.56
N ASN A 342 2.72 14.37 1.58
CA ASN A 342 2.76 15.53 0.71
C ASN A 342 4.00 15.62 -0.18
N THR A 343 4.84 14.60 -0.20
CA THR A 343 6.07 14.60 -1.00
C THR A 343 5.82 14.52 -2.50
N ALA A 344 4.70 13.95 -2.93
CA ALA A 344 4.35 13.87 -4.34
C ALA A 344 3.16 14.80 -4.67
N PRO A 345 3.19 15.49 -5.82
CA PRO A 345 2.12 16.42 -6.22
C PRO A 345 0.72 15.78 -6.27
N TRP A 346 0.63 14.52 -6.65
CA TRP A 346 -0.62 13.76 -6.72
C TRP A 346 -1.21 13.40 -5.34
N MET A 347 -0.43 13.54 -4.26
CA MET A 347 -0.94 13.37 -2.88
C MET A 347 -1.65 14.63 -2.38
N LYS A 348 -1.42 15.77 -3.03
CA LYS A 348 -2.09 17.04 -2.72
C LYS A 348 -3.23 17.21 -3.70
N MET A 349 -4.45 16.92 -3.25
CA MET A 349 -5.59 17.38 -4.03
C MET A 349 -5.58 18.92 -4.03
N ARG A 350 -5.50 19.51 -5.21
CA ARG A 350 -5.77 20.94 -5.35
C ARG A 350 -7.27 21.13 -5.10
N ILE A 351 -7.57 21.91 -4.09
CA ILE A 351 -8.92 22.38 -3.81
C ILE A 351 -9.24 23.51 -4.81
#